data_b9df7471685606bd2f19b3e15cd6d8e0
#
_entry.id   b9df7471685606bd2f19b3e15cd6d8e0
#
_cell.length_a   1.000
_cell.length_b   1.000
_cell.length_c   1.000
_cell.angle_alpha   90.00
_cell.angle_beta   90.00
_cell.angle_gamma   90.00
#
_symmetry.space_group_name_H-M   'P 1'
#
loop_
_entity.id
_entity.type
_entity.pdbx_description
1 polymer ?
#
loop_
_entity_poly.entity_id
_entity_poly.type
_entity_poly.pdbx_seq_one_letter_code
_entity_poly.pdbx_strand_id
1 'polypeptide(L)'
;MLLNELTGIKNQSDKSLNDLIIDFIAKNYKKIGIGSFAAVFDNPKKSNEVIKFWFNDPAYEEYITFALKHPSKHFLKVYKTGKLTLNLNDETLKLKYAKIEKLNRTERFDDFSSGIELSEVLHFIESVDLTILKLPYILELASKEFNKNGNLPDDVSEFIVNVYSLHKALGDKHNFDLDSRNVLKRGKDFVIADPYYSFNST
;
A
#
# COMPACT_ATOMS: atom_id res chain seq x y z
N MET A 1 -22.26 18.96 -2.33
CA MET A 1 -22.89 17.95 -1.45
C MET A 1 -22.87 18.52 -0.06
N LEU A 2 -24.04 18.83 0.49
CA LEU A 2 -24.20 19.68 1.65
C LEU A 2 -24.07 18.91 2.96
N LEU A 3 -23.43 19.52 3.95
CA LEU A 3 -23.16 19.04 5.31
C LEU A 3 -24.40 18.56 6.10
N ASN A 4 -25.61 18.87 5.62
CA ASN A 4 -26.86 18.63 6.35
C ASN A 4 -27.29 17.15 6.39
N GLU A 5 -26.62 16.24 5.66
CA GLU A 5 -26.98 14.82 5.65
C GLU A 5 -26.34 14.01 6.81
N LEU A 6 -25.43 14.63 7.58
CA LEU A 6 -24.74 13.98 8.70
C LEU A 6 -25.54 14.00 10.02
N THR A 7 -26.59 14.79 10.09
CA THR A 7 -27.40 14.95 11.33
C THR A 7 -28.27 13.73 11.68
N GLY A 8 -28.38 12.73 10.78
CA GLY A 8 -29.13 11.47 11.01
C GLY A 8 -28.41 10.39 11.81
N ILE A 9 -27.13 10.60 12.21
CA ILE A 9 -26.30 9.56 12.85
C ILE A 9 -26.42 9.55 14.39
N LYS A 10 -27.36 10.29 14.96
CA LYS A 10 -27.47 10.53 16.41
C LYS A 10 -27.71 9.30 17.32
N ASN A 11 -27.90 8.09 16.79
CA ASN A 11 -28.29 6.92 17.61
C ASN A 11 -27.44 5.65 17.40
N GLN A 12 -26.15 5.76 17.01
CA GLN A 12 -25.28 4.58 16.93
C GLN A 12 -24.14 4.70 17.96
N SER A 13 -24.46 4.41 19.22
CA SER A 13 -23.54 4.54 20.36
C SER A 13 -22.36 3.56 20.38
N ASP A 14 -22.31 2.56 19.47
CA ASP A 14 -21.32 1.46 19.52
C ASP A 14 -20.39 1.36 18.31
N LYS A 15 -20.50 2.27 17.33
CA LYS A 15 -19.58 2.26 16.17
C LYS A 15 -18.36 3.12 16.46
N SER A 16 -17.18 2.55 16.15
CA SER A 16 -15.95 3.33 16.19
C SER A 16 -16.04 4.51 15.21
N LEU A 17 -15.29 5.57 15.48
CA LEU A 17 -15.20 6.73 14.58
C LEU A 17 -14.82 6.33 13.15
N ASN A 18 -13.98 5.30 13.01
CA ASN A 18 -13.59 4.72 11.73
C ASN A 18 -14.77 4.14 10.96
N ASP A 19 -15.65 3.41 11.63
CA ASP A 19 -16.83 2.81 11.01
C ASP A 19 -17.78 3.90 10.51
N LEU A 20 -17.95 4.99 11.27
CA LEU A 20 -18.77 6.13 10.86
C LEU A 20 -18.24 6.82 9.62
N ILE A 21 -16.92 7.01 9.55
CA ILE A 21 -16.25 7.62 8.37
C ILE A 21 -16.41 6.72 7.15
N ILE A 22 -16.19 5.42 7.33
CA ILE A 22 -16.32 4.43 6.26
C ILE A 22 -17.75 4.39 5.74
N ASP A 23 -18.74 4.36 6.62
CA ASP A 23 -20.16 4.36 6.24
C ASP A 23 -20.56 5.65 5.52
N PHE A 24 -20.02 6.80 5.96
CA PHE A 24 -20.26 8.08 5.28
C PHE A 24 -19.71 8.07 3.85
N ILE A 25 -18.48 7.60 3.66
CA ILE A 25 -17.86 7.54 2.34
C ILE A 25 -18.57 6.49 1.48
N ALA A 26 -18.95 5.35 2.05
CA ALA A 26 -19.64 4.25 1.35
C ALA A 26 -21.03 4.63 0.80
N LYS A 27 -21.68 5.66 1.33
CA LYS A 27 -22.93 6.19 0.73
C LYS A 27 -22.74 6.71 -0.70
N ASN A 28 -21.53 7.17 -1.03
CA ASN A 28 -21.23 7.81 -2.32
C ASN A 28 -20.24 7.01 -3.19
N TYR A 29 -19.56 6.04 -2.60
CA TYR A 29 -18.50 5.27 -3.25
C TYR A 29 -18.64 3.79 -2.92
N LYS A 30 -18.49 2.93 -3.93
CA LYS A 30 -18.49 1.49 -3.70
C LYS A 30 -17.19 1.09 -2.97
N LYS A 31 -17.33 0.53 -1.78
CA LYS A 31 -16.21 0.02 -0.99
C LYS A 31 -15.61 -1.23 -1.66
N ILE A 32 -14.29 -1.26 -1.78
CA ILE A 32 -13.52 -2.40 -2.32
C ILE A 32 -12.80 -3.15 -1.21
N GLY A 33 -12.21 -2.41 -0.26
CA GLY A 33 -11.41 -2.96 0.82
C GLY A 33 -11.39 -2.07 2.04
N ILE A 34 -11.05 -2.67 3.18
CA ILE A 34 -10.89 -2.00 4.45
C ILE A 34 -9.69 -2.60 5.18
N GLY A 35 -8.85 -1.77 5.75
CA GLY A 35 -7.76 -2.11 6.66
C GLY A 35 -7.91 -1.39 7.99
N SER A 36 -6.96 -1.59 8.90
CA SER A 36 -6.99 -1.01 10.25
C SER A 36 -7.03 0.53 10.26
N PHE A 37 -6.35 1.18 9.32
CA PHE A 37 -6.19 2.64 9.26
C PHE A 37 -6.68 3.26 7.95
N ALA A 38 -7.18 2.45 7.02
CA ALA A 38 -7.53 2.91 5.69
C ALA A 38 -8.71 2.16 5.10
N ALA A 39 -9.40 2.79 4.15
CA ALA A 39 -10.42 2.16 3.34
C ALA A 39 -10.26 2.54 1.87
N VAL A 40 -10.52 1.60 0.98
CA VAL A 40 -10.37 1.73 -0.47
C VAL A 40 -11.74 1.65 -1.14
N PHE A 41 -11.99 2.58 -2.04
CA PHE A 41 -13.25 2.70 -2.76
C PHE A 41 -13.02 2.81 -4.26
N ASP A 42 -13.97 2.32 -5.06
CA ASP A 42 -13.99 2.56 -6.51
C ASP A 42 -14.10 4.07 -6.79
N ASN A 43 -13.39 4.54 -7.81
CA ASN A 43 -13.62 5.88 -8.34
C ASN A 43 -14.79 5.85 -9.35
N PRO A 44 -15.97 6.43 -9.03
CA PRO A 44 -17.14 6.35 -9.90
C PRO A 44 -16.94 7.08 -11.24
N LYS A 45 -15.94 7.96 -11.32
CA LYS A 45 -15.64 8.73 -12.54
C LYS A 45 -14.61 8.05 -13.43
N LYS A 46 -13.86 7.06 -12.91
CA LYS A 46 -12.77 6.40 -13.64
C LYS A 46 -12.59 4.96 -13.16
N SER A 47 -12.93 4.02 -14.00
CA SER A 47 -12.93 2.58 -13.66
C SER A 47 -11.55 1.97 -13.39
N ASN A 48 -10.48 2.64 -13.87
CA ASN A 48 -9.09 2.23 -13.66
C ASN A 48 -8.41 2.90 -12.45
N GLU A 49 -9.17 3.67 -11.67
CA GLU A 49 -8.69 4.34 -10.46
C GLU A 49 -9.47 3.87 -9.24
N VAL A 50 -8.81 3.88 -8.10
CA VAL A 50 -9.43 3.75 -6.78
C VAL A 50 -9.06 4.95 -5.92
N ILE A 51 -9.85 5.17 -4.86
CA ILE A 51 -9.58 6.21 -3.87
C ILE A 51 -9.32 5.52 -2.55
N LYS A 52 -8.09 5.61 -2.04
CA LYS A 52 -7.73 5.16 -0.69
C LYS A 52 -7.80 6.36 0.24
N PHE A 53 -8.60 6.24 1.29
CA PHE A 53 -8.67 7.19 2.39
C PHE A 53 -7.96 6.60 3.60
N TRP A 54 -7.23 7.44 4.33
CA TRP A 54 -6.61 7.07 5.59
C TRP A 54 -6.63 8.25 6.56
N PHE A 55 -6.50 7.93 7.83
CA PHE A 55 -6.28 8.92 8.86
C PHE A 55 -5.20 8.39 9.80
N ASN A 56 -4.37 9.31 10.30
CA ASN A 56 -3.28 9.01 11.24
C ASN A 56 -2.39 7.83 10.85
N ASP A 57 -2.04 7.73 9.56
CA ASP A 57 -1.11 6.75 9.02
C ASP A 57 0.08 7.46 8.36
N PRO A 58 1.08 7.89 9.14
CA PRO A 58 2.25 8.58 8.61
C PRO A 58 3.11 7.68 7.72
N ALA A 59 3.15 6.37 7.97
CA ALA A 59 3.92 5.44 7.17
C ALA A 59 3.38 5.37 5.73
N TYR A 60 2.06 5.26 5.57
CA TYR A 60 1.46 5.27 4.25
C TYR A 60 1.60 6.63 3.55
N GLU A 61 1.53 7.74 4.28
CA GLU A 61 1.73 9.07 3.72
C GLU A 61 3.16 9.26 3.16
N GLU A 62 4.17 8.80 3.90
CA GLU A 62 5.54 8.84 3.45
C GLU A 62 5.76 7.90 2.25
N TYR A 63 5.16 6.71 2.24
CA TYR A 63 5.20 5.81 1.10
C TYR A 63 4.58 6.44 -0.17
N ILE A 64 3.41 7.05 -0.08
CA ILE A 64 2.78 7.75 -1.22
C ILE A 64 3.68 8.89 -1.72
N THR A 65 4.31 9.62 -0.80
CA THR A 65 5.26 10.69 -1.15
C THR A 65 6.50 10.12 -1.84
N PHE A 66 7.01 8.99 -1.37
CA PHE A 66 8.13 8.29 -1.99
C PHE A 66 7.77 7.80 -3.40
N ALA A 67 6.64 7.12 -3.57
CA ALA A 67 6.17 6.61 -4.86
C ALA A 67 5.98 7.72 -5.91
N LEU A 68 5.52 8.90 -5.49
CA LEU A 68 5.42 10.08 -6.36
C LEU A 68 6.77 10.60 -6.84
N LYS A 69 7.80 10.55 -5.99
CA LYS A 69 9.16 11.05 -6.30
C LYS A 69 10.01 10.03 -7.06
N HIS A 70 9.72 8.75 -6.90
CA HIS A 70 10.49 7.64 -7.44
C HIS A 70 9.60 6.72 -8.29
N PRO A 71 9.12 7.16 -9.47
CA PRO A 71 8.23 6.36 -10.30
C PRO A 71 8.93 5.08 -10.74
N SER A 72 8.27 3.94 -10.53
CA SER A 72 8.73 2.60 -10.91
C SER A 72 7.54 1.73 -11.27
N LYS A 73 7.74 0.67 -12.07
CA LYS A 73 6.72 -0.34 -12.31
C LYS A 73 6.35 -1.13 -11.04
N HIS A 74 7.19 -1.08 -10.00
CA HIS A 74 6.96 -1.75 -8.72
C HIS A 74 6.35 -0.84 -7.64
N PHE A 75 6.06 0.43 -7.94
CA PHE A 75 5.36 1.34 -7.02
C PHE A 75 4.01 1.77 -7.57
N LEU A 76 3.11 2.16 -6.66
CA LEU A 76 1.78 2.67 -7.01
C LEU A 76 1.88 3.89 -7.93
N LYS A 77 1.07 3.92 -8.98
CA LYS A 77 0.81 5.17 -9.72
C LYS A 77 -0.18 6.01 -8.92
N VAL A 78 0.31 7.15 -8.46
CA VAL A 78 -0.47 8.11 -7.69
C VAL A 78 -0.87 9.26 -8.62
N TYR A 79 -2.17 9.43 -8.85
CA TYR A 79 -2.69 10.48 -9.74
C TYR A 79 -3.00 11.79 -9.02
N LYS A 80 -3.41 11.70 -7.76
CA LYS A 80 -3.75 12.87 -6.95
C LYS A 80 -3.75 12.52 -5.48
N THR A 81 -3.27 13.43 -4.64
CA THR A 81 -3.44 13.40 -3.19
C THR A 81 -4.26 14.59 -2.71
N GLY A 82 -4.83 14.50 -1.53
CA GLY A 82 -5.57 15.61 -0.93
C GLY A 82 -6.03 15.32 0.49
N LYS A 83 -6.73 16.29 1.04
CA LYS A 83 -7.33 16.19 2.38
C LYS A 83 -8.84 16.40 2.26
N LEU A 84 -9.59 15.67 3.07
CA LEU A 84 -11.02 15.81 3.23
C LEU A 84 -11.28 16.17 4.69
N THR A 85 -12.00 17.26 4.91
CA THR A 85 -12.43 17.66 6.26
C THR A 85 -13.88 17.24 6.44
N LEU A 86 -14.13 16.45 7.47
CA LEU A 86 -15.47 16.03 7.89
C LEU A 86 -15.77 16.65 9.25
N ASN A 87 -16.92 17.26 9.39
CA ASN A 87 -17.43 17.73 10.68
C ASN A 87 -18.50 16.74 11.15
N LEU A 88 -18.19 15.99 12.20
CA LEU A 88 -19.05 14.96 12.79
C LEU A 88 -19.26 15.28 14.26
N ASN A 89 -20.51 15.50 14.67
CA ASN A 89 -20.89 15.64 16.11
C ASN A 89 -19.96 16.60 16.90
N ASP A 90 -19.74 17.81 16.38
CA ASP A 90 -18.86 18.84 16.95
C ASP A 90 -17.34 18.55 16.85
N GLU A 91 -16.94 17.42 16.26
CA GLU A 91 -15.55 17.10 15.97
C GLU A 91 -15.21 17.37 14.50
N THR A 92 -14.04 17.94 14.29
CA THR A 92 -13.48 18.14 12.93
C THR A 92 -12.43 17.08 12.63
N LEU A 93 -12.74 16.19 11.70
CA LEU A 93 -11.85 15.13 11.26
C LEU A 93 -11.16 15.50 9.95
N LYS A 94 -9.87 15.26 9.89
CA LYS A 94 -9.06 15.47 8.69
C LYS A 94 -8.62 14.13 8.14
N LEU A 95 -9.30 13.68 7.09
CA LEU A 95 -8.89 12.51 6.32
C LEU A 95 -7.90 12.91 5.24
N LYS A 96 -6.93 12.07 4.97
CA LYS A 96 -6.09 12.15 3.79
C LYS A 96 -6.60 11.15 2.75
N TYR A 97 -6.38 11.45 1.48
CA TYR A 97 -6.72 10.51 0.42
C TYR A 97 -5.70 10.54 -0.71
N ALA A 98 -5.58 9.43 -1.41
CA ALA A 98 -4.92 9.33 -2.70
C ALA A 98 -5.86 8.71 -3.74
N LYS A 99 -5.85 9.27 -4.94
CA LYS A 99 -6.34 8.59 -6.14
C LYS A 99 -5.17 7.83 -6.72
N ILE A 100 -5.29 6.53 -6.76
CA ILE A 100 -4.25 5.61 -7.21
C ILE A 100 -4.81 4.70 -8.29
N GLU A 101 -3.95 4.04 -9.02
CA GLU A 101 -4.37 3.04 -9.99
C GLU A 101 -5.12 1.89 -9.32
N LYS A 102 -6.07 1.32 -10.06
CA LYS A 102 -6.75 0.09 -9.66
C LYS A 102 -5.90 -1.09 -10.11
N LEU A 103 -5.46 -1.88 -9.14
CA LEU A 103 -4.63 -3.06 -9.33
C LEU A 103 -5.42 -4.33 -9.03
N ASN A 104 -4.95 -5.45 -9.54
CA ASN A 104 -5.48 -6.76 -9.21
C ASN A 104 -4.80 -7.27 -7.93
N ARG A 105 -5.53 -8.08 -7.15
CA ARG A 105 -4.92 -8.82 -6.04
C ARG A 105 -3.96 -9.86 -6.60
N THR A 106 -2.90 -10.13 -5.85
CA THR A 106 -2.06 -11.31 -6.09
C THR A 106 -2.79 -12.55 -5.59
N GLU A 107 -2.57 -13.68 -6.28
CA GLU A 107 -2.97 -15.01 -5.84
C GLU A 107 -1.78 -15.69 -5.15
N ARG A 108 -2.05 -16.74 -4.39
CA ARG A 108 -1.03 -17.42 -3.58
C ARG A 108 0.15 -17.96 -4.40
N PHE A 109 -0.09 -18.33 -5.65
CA PHE A 109 0.89 -18.93 -6.56
C PHE A 109 1.21 -18.03 -7.74
N ASP A 110 1.13 -16.71 -7.54
CA ASP A 110 1.52 -15.78 -8.59
C ASP A 110 3.04 -15.75 -8.76
N ASP A 111 3.47 -15.92 -10.01
CA ASP A 111 4.87 -15.99 -10.40
C ASP A 111 5.35 -14.71 -11.08
N PHE A 112 6.64 -14.42 -10.90
CA PHE A 112 7.38 -13.55 -11.79
C PHE A 112 7.41 -14.13 -13.22
N SER A 113 7.71 -13.31 -14.21
CA SER A 113 7.83 -13.79 -15.59
C SER A 113 8.90 -14.85 -15.78
N SER A 114 9.84 -14.93 -14.85
CA SER A 114 10.88 -15.96 -14.74
C SER A 114 10.39 -17.30 -14.16
N GLY A 115 9.15 -17.39 -13.70
CA GLY A 115 8.57 -18.58 -13.05
C GLY A 115 9.03 -18.80 -11.60
N ILE A 116 9.50 -17.75 -10.92
CA ILE A 116 9.79 -17.75 -9.49
C ILE A 116 8.55 -17.22 -8.76
N GLU A 117 8.08 -17.92 -7.73
CA GLU A 117 6.92 -17.51 -6.97
C GLU A 117 7.17 -16.21 -6.19
N LEU A 118 6.17 -15.32 -6.15
CA LEU A 118 6.23 -14.11 -5.33
C LEU A 118 6.50 -14.43 -3.86
N SER A 119 5.86 -15.47 -3.33
CA SER A 119 6.02 -15.93 -1.95
C SER A 119 7.47 -16.26 -1.60
N GLU A 120 8.22 -16.90 -2.50
CA GLU A 120 9.63 -17.24 -2.31
C GLU A 120 10.49 -15.96 -2.22
N VAL A 121 10.22 -14.99 -3.11
CA VAL A 121 10.96 -13.71 -3.12
C VAL A 121 10.66 -12.87 -1.88
N LEU A 122 9.41 -12.84 -1.43
CA LEU A 122 9.04 -12.13 -0.18
C LEU A 122 9.70 -12.78 1.04
N HIS A 123 9.67 -14.11 1.13
CA HIS A 123 10.36 -14.85 2.21
C HIS A 123 11.88 -14.60 2.22
N PHE A 124 12.50 -14.57 1.04
CA PHE A 124 13.91 -14.18 0.93
C PHE A 124 14.16 -12.78 1.47
N ILE A 125 13.34 -11.79 1.05
CA ILE A 125 13.47 -10.40 1.50
C ILE A 125 13.33 -10.29 3.03
N GLU A 126 12.39 -11.01 3.63
CA GLU A 126 12.22 -11.07 5.09
C GLU A 126 13.41 -11.71 5.81
N SER A 127 14.09 -12.68 5.17
CA SER A 127 15.23 -13.40 5.76
C SER A 127 16.52 -12.58 5.78
N VAL A 128 16.62 -11.52 4.97
CA VAL A 128 17.82 -10.68 4.86
C VAL A 128 17.66 -9.37 5.61
N ASP A 129 18.71 -8.94 6.32
CA ASP A 129 18.70 -7.65 7.00
C ASP A 129 18.99 -6.51 6.01
N LEU A 130 17.91 -5.90 5.51
CA LEU A 130 17.98 -4.78 4.58
C LEU A 130 18.60 -3.51 5.21
N THR A 131 18.67 -3.42 6.54
CA THR A 131 19.26 -2.29 7.26
C THR A 131 20.78 -2.32 7.17
N ILE A 132 21.36 -3.50 7.37
CA ILE A 132 22.81 -3.70 7.49
C ILE A 132 23.44 -4.04 6.12
N LEU A 133 22.80 -4.89 5.33
CA LEU A 133 23.38 -5.41 4.10
C LEU A 133 23.34 -4.38 2.96
N LYS A 134 24.39 -4.39 2.14
CA LYS A 134 24.46 -3.57 0.93
C LYS A 134 23.77 -4.28 -0.24
N LEU A 135 23.13 -3.53 -1.12
CA LEU A 135 22.41 -4.04 -2.28
C LEU A 135 23.20 -5.06 -3.12
N PRO A 136 24.49 -4.84 -3.49
CA PRO A 136 25.22 -5.83 -4.28
C PRO A 136 25.32 -7.20 -3.60
N TYR A 137 25.48 -7.23 -2.28
CA TYR A 137 25.53 -8.48 -1.52
C TYR A 137 24.17 -9.16 -1.42
N ILE A 138 23.08 -8.39 -1.26
CA ILE A 138 21.71 -8.92 -1.29
C ILE A 138 21.41 -9.57 -2.66
N LEU A 139 21.80 -8.93 -3.75
CA LEU A 139 21.63 -9.48 -5.11
C LEU A 139 22.48 -10.73 -5.34
N GLU A 140 23.68 -10.80 -4.75
CA GLU A 140 24.49 -12.02 -4.76
C GLU A 140 23.81 -13.17 -4.00
N LEU A 141 23.25 -12.91 -2.82
CA LEU A 141 22.50 -13.91 -2.07
C LEU A 141 21.24 -14.35 -2.84
N ALA A 142 20.48 -13.42 -3.39
CA ALA A 142 19.30 -13.71 -4.21
C ALA A 142 19.67 -14.54 -5.45
N SER A 143 20.83 -14.24 -6.07
CA SER A 143 21.34 -15.03 -7.19
C SER A 143 21.65 -16.46 -6.80
N LYS A 144 22.17 -16.72 -5.61
CA LYS A 144 22.42 -18.09 -5.11
C LYS A 144 21.10 -18.84 -4.83
N GLU A 145 20.08 -18.12 -4.33
CA GLU A 145 18.78 -18.71 -3.98
C GLU A 145 17.94 -19.02 -5.23
N PHE A 146 17.80 -18.05 -6.13
CA PHE A 146 16.84 -18.12 -7.26
C PHE A 146 17.47 -18.54 -8.57
N ASN A 147 18.77 -18.82 -8.57
CA ASN A 147 19.48 -19.08 -9.80
C ASN A 147 19.47 -20.56 -10.17
N LYS A 148 18.63 -20.91 -11.12
CA LYS A 148 18.66 -22.25 -11.73
C LYS A 148 19.67 -22.34 -12.91
N ASN A 149 20.16 -21.18 -13.46
CA ASN A 149 20.94 -21.13 -14.70
C ASN A 149 22.11 -20.13 -14.73
N GLY A 150 22.59 -19.63 -13.59
CA GLY A 150 23.79 -18.77 -13.54
C GLY A 150 23.52 -17.27 -13.30
N ASN A 151 22.31 -16.76 -13.50
CA ASN A 151 21.99 -15.35 -13.29
C ASN A 151 20.66 -15.15 -12.58
N LEU A 152 20.59 -14.17 -11.69
CA LEU A 152 19.32 -13.71 -11.09
C LEU A 152 18.44 -13.14 -12.21
N PRO A 153 17.16 -13.59 -12.34
CA PRO A 153 16.25 -13.05 -13.33
C PRO A 153 16.02 -11.54 -13.15
N ASP A 154 15.95 -10.82 -14.27
CA ASP A 154 15.85 -9.35 -14.26
C ASP A 154 14.61 -8.83 -13.53
N ASP A 155 13.47 -9.50 -13.68
CA ASP A 155 12.21 -9.12 -13.03
C ASP A 155 12.26 -9.27 -11.51
N VAL A 156 12.91 -10.32 -11.00
CA VAL A 156 13.15 -10.55 -9.57
C VAL A 156 14.18 -9.55 -9.06
N SER A 157 15.29 -9.38 -9.78
CA SER A 157 16.34 -8.43 -9.43
C SER A 157 15.80 -7.02 -9.29
N GLU A 158 15.01 -6.57 -10.27
CA GLU A 158 14.41 -5.24 -10.27
C GLU A 158 13.44 -5.05 -9.11
N PHE A 159 12.62 -6.06 -8.78
CA PHE A 159 11.73 -6.00 -7.63
C PHE A 159 12.53 -5.85 -6.32
N ILE A 160 13.58 -6.66 -6.10
CA ILE A 160 14.44 -6.59 -4.91
C ILE A 160 15.11 -5.20 -4.80
N VAL A 161 15.62 -4.65 -5.91
CA VAL A 161 16.23 -3.30 -5.95
C VAL A 161 15.23 -2.23 -5.50
N ASN A 162 13.98 -2.32 -5.94
CA ASN A 162 12.95 -1.36 -5.57
C ASN A 162 12.55 -1.50 -4.09
N VAL A 163 12.42 -2.73 -3.57
CA VAL A 163 12.18 -2.99 -2.15
C VAL A 163 13.32 -2.44 -1.29
N TYR A 164 14.57 -2.71 -1.68
CA TYR A 164 15.74 -2.19 -0.97
C TYR A 164 15.76 -0.66 -0.96
N SER A 165 15.50 -0.02 -2.09
CA SER A 165 15.48 1.44 -2.22
C SER A 165 14.41 2.07 -1.33
N LEU A 166 13.23 1.47 -1.29
CA LEU A 166 12.13 1.87 -0.43
C LEU A 166 12.50 1.70 1.05
N HIS A 167 13.06 0.54 1.42
CA HIS A 167 13.48 0.28 2.79
C HIS A 167 14.56 1.26 3.27
N LYS A 168 15.56 1.56 2.43
CA LYS A 168 16.59 2.57 2.77
C LYS A 168 16.04 3.98 2.95
N ALA A 169 14.96 4.31 2.27
CA ALA A 169 14.35 5.63 2.40
C ALA A 169 13.45 5.76 3.64
N LEU A 170 12.75 4.70 4.04
CA LEU A 170 11.67 4.76 5.02
C LEU A 170 11.79 3.73 6.16
N GLY A 171 12.62 2.69 6.02
CA GLY A 171 12.67 1.54 6.93
C GLY A 171 13.13 1.89 8.35
N ASP A 172 13.96 2.92 8.53
CA ASP A 172 14.39 3.37 9.86
C ASP A 172 13.28 4.08 10.65
N LYS A 173 12.19 4.48 9.98
CA LYS A 173 11.09 5.26 10.57
C LYS A 173 9.84 4.42 10.82
N HIS A 174 9.64 3.38 10.05
CA HIS A 174 8.41 2.60 10.01
C HIS A 174 8.70 1.11 9.98
N ASN A 175 7.77 0.33 10.53
CA ASN A 175 7.89 -1.12 10.47
C ASN A 175 7.55 -1.62 9.07
N PHE A 176 8.47 -2.36 8.51
CA PHE A 176 8.32 -2.94 7.18
C PHE A 176 7.41 -4.17 7.24
N ASP A 177 6.36 -4.17 6.43
CA ASP A 177 5.33 -5.21 6.36
C ASP A 177 5.07 -5.56 4.89
N LEU A 178 6.02 -6.24 4.28
CA LEU A 178 5.94 -6.63 2.88
C LEU A 178 5.47 -8.08 2.77
N ASP A 179 4.18 -8.29 2.99
CA ASP A 179 3.55 -9.58 2.75
C ASP A 179 2.75 -9.58 1.43
N SER A 180 2.28 -10.75 1.01
CA SER A 180 1.55 -10.92 -0.26
C SER A 180 0.25 -10.09 -0.34
N ARG A 181 -0.37 -9.72 0.80
CA ARG A 181 -1.56 -8.86 0.84
C ARG A 181 -1.24 -7.41 0.51
N ASN A 182 0.02 -7.01 0.73
CA ASN A 182 0.54 -5.67 0.51
C ASN A 182 1.20 -5.52 -0.86
N VAL A 183 1.22 -6.60 -1.66
CA VAL A 183 1.69 -6.61 -3.05
C VAL A 183 0.53 -6.92 -3.99
N LEU A 184 0.35 -6.10 -5.00
CA LEU A 184 -0.72 -6.22 -6.00
C LEU A 184 -0.12 -6.40 -7.40
N LYS A 185 -0.96 -6.65 -8.42
CA LYS A 185 -0.52 -6.87 -9.82
C LYS A 185 -0.95 -5.76 -10.76
N ARG A 186 -0.02 -5.33 -11.60
CA ARG A 186 -0.21 -4.52 -12.80
C ARG A 186 0.21 -5.35 -14.02
N GLY A 187 -0.74 -6.10 -14.60
CA GLY A 187 -0.39 -7.06 -15.64
C GLY A 187 0.53 -8.15 -15.08
N LYS A 188 1.78 -8.16 -15.55
CA LYS A 188 2.81 -9.10 -15.08
C LYS A 188 3.70 -8.56 -13.95
N ASP A 189 3.62 -7.27 -13.69
CA ASP A 189 4.47 -6.63 -12.69
C ASP A 189 3.83 -6.71 -11.30
N PHE A 190 4.63 -7.03 -10.30
CA PHE A 190 4.25 -6.91 -8.90
C PHE A 190 4.45 -5.48 -8.40
N VAL A 191 3.45 -4.94 -7.72
CA VAL A 191 3.40 -3.56 -7.24
C VAL A 191 3.27 -3.55 -5.73
N ILE A 192 4.21 -2.94 -5.05
CA ILE A 192 4.17 -2.70 -3.61
C ILE A 192 3.06 -1.69 -3.35
N ALA A 193 2.04 -2.06 -2.55
CA ALA A 193 0.85 -1.25 -2.34
C ALA A 193 0.73 -0.67 -0.93
N ASP A 194 1.22 -1.38 0.09
CA ASP A 194 1.11 -1.00 1.50
C ASP A 194 2.24 -1.59 2.34
N PRO A 195 3.50 -1.14 2.15
CA PRO A 195 4.70 -1.83 2.64
C PRO A 195 5.03 -1.57 4.10
N TYR A 196 4.28 -0.71 4.80
CA TYR A 196 4.60 -0.28 6.16
C TYR A 196 3.37 -0.18 7.04
N TYR A 197 3.57 -0.38 8.34
CA TYR A 197 2.60 0.00 9.35
C TYR A 197 3.26 0.90 10.41
N SER A 198 2.46 1.83 10.94
CA SER A 198 2.87 2.65 12.07
C SER A 198 2.45 1.97 13.36
N PHE A 199 3.39 1.79 14.31
CA PHE A 199 2.95 1.57 15.69
C PHE A 199 2.31 2.88 16.16
N ASN A 200 1.05 2.84 16.58
CA ASN A 200 0.54 3.90 17.43
C ASN A 200 1.35 3.83 18.74
N SER A 201 2.31 4.74 18.90
CA SER A 201 2.82 5.05 20.22
C SER A 201 1.62 5.57 21.02
N THR A 202 1.09 4.67 21.84
CA THR A 202 0.10 4.99 22.88
C THR A 202 0.62 6.08 23.82
#